data_0b4aec87bd24d6aa6c8db9998a819d42
#
_entry.id   0b4aec87bd24d6aa6c8db9998a819d42
#
_cell.length_a   1.000
_cell.length_b   1.000
_cell.length_c   1.000
_cell.angle_alpha   90.00
_cell.angle_beta   90.00
_cell.angle_gamma   90.00
#
_symmetry.space_group_name_H-M   'P 1'
#
loop_
_entity.id
_entity.type
_entity.pdbx_description
1 polymer ?
#
loop_
_entity_poly.entity_id
_entity_poly.type
_entity_poly.pdbx_seq_one_letter_code
_entity_poly.pdbx_strand_id
1 'polypeptide(L)'
;MKLSIKSKITIWFTAMMLLLCMIVFVFIAIISSATAAQDSRRLLMGTVQANMDAVDYDDGKLDIDDDFTFFDNGVYIQLFEENGALISGYAPYDVLYSQPFTDGATQQVSTDGGSYFIYDRRVPLDNGQTVWIRGAVSAKNGLAGLSAVTRAAFIALPLLVILASAGGYLLARRSLNPIRKMNKTAEEIGYSGDLSKRIEINTNGDELHQLAETFNCMFARLQTNFEAERQFTPDASHELRTPVSIILAQCEY
;
A
#
# COMPACT_ATOMS: atom_id res chain seq x y z
N MET A 1 14.61 18.22 19.54
CA MET A 1 13.27 18.84 19.28
C MET A 1 12.18 17.91 19.76
N LYS A 2 11.32 18.33 20.70
CA LYS A 2 10.16 17.50 21.13
C LYS A 2 9.07 17.62 20.06
N LEU A 3 8.85 16.55 19.30
CA LEU A 3 7.77 16.49 18.32
C LEU A 3 6.42 16.64 19.02
N SER A 4 5.52 17.45 18.44
CA SER A 4 4.15 17.58 18.95
C SER A 4 3.39 16.24 18.81
N ILE A 5 2.38 16.03 19.66
CA ILE A 5 1.53 14.82 19.61
C ILE A 5 0.93 14.64 18.21
N LYS A 6 0.52 15.73 17.54
CA LYS A 6 0.04 15.71 16.16
C LYS A 6 1.05 15.09 15.20
N SER A 7 2.30 15.58 15.26
CA SER A 7 3.38 15.08 14.39
C SER A 7 3.68 13.61 14.63
N LYS A 8 3.66 13.18 15.90
CA LYS A 8 3.87 11.75 16.25
C LYS A 8 2.79 10.86 15.64
N ILE A 9 1.52 11.25 15.80
CA ILE A 9 0.37 10.49 15.25
C ILE A 9 0.46 10.46 13.72
N THR A 10 0.74 11.60 13.07
CA THR A 10 0.84 11.66 11.61
C THR A 10 2.00 10.81 11.09
N ILE A 11 3.17 10.88 11.72
CA ILE A 11 4.35 10.06 11.33
C ILE A 11 4.03 8.57 11.47
N TRP A 12 3.44 8.15 12.59
CA TRP A 12 3.06 6.76 12.83
C TRP A 12 2.05 6.27 11.79
N PHE A 13 1.02 7.06 11.54
CA PHE A 13 0.00 6.75 10.54
C PHE A 13 0.60 6.66 9.12
N THR A 14 1.45 7.63 8.76
CA THR A 14 2.13 7.62 7.45
C THR A 14 3.07 6.42 7.31
N ALA A 15 3.82 6.06 8.35
CA ALA A 15 4.69 4.90 8.35
C ALA A 15 3.90 3.58 8.17
N MET A 16 2.77 3.46 8.86
CA MET A 16 1.88 2.31 8.73
C MET A 16 1.26 2.21 7.33
N MET A 17 0.87 3.36 6.73
CA MET A 17 0.35 3.41 5.36
C MET A 17 1.42 3.05 4.33
N LEU A 18 2.66 3.52 4.51
CA LEU A 18 3.78 3.15 3.64
C LEU A 18 4.07 1.65 3.70
N LEU A 19 4.05 1.07 4.89
CA LEU A 19 4.25 -0.37 5.06
C LEU A 19 3.13 -1.16 4.37
N LEU A 20 1.88 -0.76 4.53
CA LEU A 20 0.74 -1.38 3.85
C LEU A 20 0.87 -1.28 2.33
N CYS A 21 1.20 -0.10 1.79
CA CYS A 21 1.41 0.10 0.37
C CYS A 21 2.57 -0.75 -0.17
N MET A 22 3.65 -0.90 0.60
CA MET A 22 4.77 -1.78 0.25
C MET A 22 4.33 -3.23 0.15
N ILE A 23 3.55 -3.72 1.11
CA ILE A 23 3.01 -5.10 1.09
C ILE A 23 2.12 -5.30 -0.14
N VAL A 24 1.20 -4.37 -0.41
CA VAL A 24 0.31 -4.45 -1.58
C VAL A 24 1.11 -4.42 -2.88
N PHE A 25 2.13 -3.57 -2.98
CA PHE A 25 2.97 -3.49 -4.17
C PHE A 25 3.74 -4.80 -4.42
N VAL A 26 4.35 -5.38 -3.38
CA VAL A 26 5.04 -6.68 -3.46
C VAL A 26 4.06 -7.78 -3.87
N PHE A 27 2.86 -7.79 -3.31
CA PHE A 27 1.82 -8.76 -3.66
C PHE A 27 1.39 -8.65 -5.13
N ILE A 28 1.15 -7.43 -5.62
CA ILE A 28 0.84 -7.18 -7.04
C ILE A 28 2.00 -7.65 -7.93
N ALA A 29 3.25 -7.35 -7.56
CA ALA A 29 4.42 -7.74 -8.34
C ALA A 29 4.58 -9.27 -8.45
N ILE A 30 4.34 -10.01 -7.35
CA ILE A 30 4.39 -11.48 -7.33
C ILE A 30 3.30 -12.07 -8.21
N ILE A 31 2.04 -11.64 -8.04
CA ILE A 31 0.92 -12.14 -8.84
C ILE A 31 1.14 -11.81 -10.31
N SER A 32 1.55 -10.57 -10.61
CA SER A 32 1.82 -10.13 -11.97
C SER A 32 2.84 -11.03 -12.67
N SER A 33 3.95 -11.36 -12.01
CA SER A 33 4.98 -12.23 -12.59
C SER A 33 4.49 -13.67 -12.83
N ALA A 34 3.72 -14.22 -11.90
CA ALA A 34 3.18 -15.58 -12.03
C ALA A 34 2.15 -15.69 -13.17
N THR A 35 1.26 -14.72 -13.27
CA THR A 35 0.23 -14.69 -14.34
C THR A 35 0.87 -14.50 -15.71
N ALA A 36 1.88 -13.61 -15.83
CA ALA A 36 2.60 -13.40 -17.08
C ALA A 36 3.26 -14.68 -17.61
N ALA A 37 3.90 -15.45 -16.73
CA ALA A 37 4.51 -16.73 -17.12
C ALA A 37 3.46 -17.73 -17.60
N GLN A 38 2.29 -17.78 -16.96
CA GLN A 38 1.20 -18.66 -17.36
C GLN A 38 0.60 -18.25 -18.70
N ASP A 39 0.38 -16.97 -18.93
CA ASP A 39 -0.14 -16.45 -20.19
C ASP A 39 0.82 -16.68 -21.34
N SER A 40 2.13 -16.46 -21.13
CA SER A 40 3.16 -16.79 -22.13
C SER A 40 3.15 -18.29 -22.52
N ARG A 41 3.00 -19.20 -21.54
CA ARG A 41 2.91 -20.63 -21.81
C ARG A 41 1.62 -21.01 -22.55
N ARG A 42 0.47 -20.42 -22.20
CA ARG A 42 -0.79 -20.66 -22.91
C ARG A 42 -0.73 -20.19 -24.35
N LEU A 43 -0.21 -18.98 -24.57
CA LEU A 43 -0.01 -18.43 -25.91
C LEU A 43 0.90 -19.36 -26.74
N LEU A 44 2.04 -19.75 -26.18
CA LEU A 44 2.99 -20.66 -26.81
C LEU A 44 2.36 -21.98 -27.24
N MET A 45 1.65 -22.65 -26.32
CA MET A 45 0.96 -23.91 -26.60
C MET A 45 -0.12 -23.72 -27.68
N GLY A 46 -0.91 -22.64 -27.60
CA GLY A 46 -1.96 -22.35 -28.56
C GLY A 46 -1.40 -22.10 -29.97
N THR A 47 -0.33 -21.30 -30.09
CA THR A 47 0.29 -21.02 -31.38
C THR A 47 0.95 -22.27 -32.00
N VAL A 48 1.64 -23.09 -31.19
CA VAL A 48 2.22 -24.35 -31.68
C VAL A 48 1.11 -25.31 -32.13
N GLN A 49 0.03 -25.44 -31.35
CA GLN A 49 -1.08 -26.31 -31.71
C GLN A 49 -1.80 -25.88 -32.99
N ALA A 50 -1.99 -24.57 -33.19
CA ALA A 50 -2.60 -24.02 -34.42
C ALA A 50 -1.76 -24.29 -35.67
N ASN A 51 -0.43 -24.38 -35.55
CA ASN A 51 0.47 -24.67 -36.64
C ASN A 51 0.63 -26.18 -36.93
N MET A 52 0.10 -27.08 -36.08
CA MET A 52 0.23 -28.53 -36.31
C MET A 52 -0.53 -29.01 -37.51
N ASP A 53 -1.71 -28.44 -37.75
CA ASP A 53 -2.59 -28.84 -38.86
C ASP A 53 -2.20 -28.18 -40.21
N ALA A 54 -1.26 -27.24 -40.17
CA ALA A 54 -0.76 -26.51 -41.32
C ALA A 54 0.54 -27.09 -41.91
N VAL A 55 0.95 -28.26 -41.49
CA VAL A 55 2.14 -28.98 -41.99
C VAL A 55 1.71 -30.34 -42.45
N ASP A 56 1.85 -30.60 -43.76
CA ASP A 56 1.47 -31.85 -44.40
C ASP A 56 2.58 -32.33 -45.34
N TYR A 57 2.37 -33.49 -45.98
CA TYR A 57 3.33 -34.03 -46.94
C TYR A 57 2.58 -34.37 -48.24
N ASP A 58 2.84 -33.60 -49.29
CA ASP A 58 2.23 -33.76 -50.60
C ASP A 58 3.31 -33.85 -51.70
N ASP A 59 3.05 -34.62 -52.72
CA ASP A 59 3.91 -34.87 -53.92
C ASP A 59 5.41 -35.13 -53.61
N GLY A 60 5.71 -35.82 -52.50
CA GLY A 60 7.10 -36.17 -52.14
C GLY A 60 7.88 -35.04 -51.48
N LYS A 61 7.22 -33.97 -51.06
CA LYS A 61 7.82 -32.82 -50.36
C LYS A 61 6.98 -32.43 -49.14
N LEU A 62 7.65 -31.83 -48.17
CA LEU A 62 6.97 -31.18 -47.07
C LEU A 62 6.20 -29.96 -47.60
N ASP A 63 4.91 -29.98 -47.42
CA ASP A 63 4.02 -28.87 -47.76
C ASP A 63 3.70 -28.07 -46.52
N ILE A 64 3.86 -26.77 -46.59
CA ILE A 64 3.59 -25.84 -45.48
C ILE A 64 2.50 -24.92 -45.99
N ASP A 65 1.33 -25.03 -45.39
CA ASP A 65 0.17 -24.23 -45.76
C ASP A 65 0.43 -22.72 -45.52
N ASP A 66 -0.25 -21.87 -46.30
CA ASP A 66 -0.21 -20.42 -46.18
C ASP A 66 -0.65 -19.93 -44.78
N ASP A 67 -1.42 -20.75 -44.06
CA ASP A 67 -1.86 -20.48 -42.66
C ASP A 67 -0.77 -20.72 -41.62
N PHE A 68 0.36 -21.38 -41.96
CA PHE A 68 1.47 -21.57 -41.05
C PHE A 68 2.19 -20.28 -40.71
N THR A 69 2.28 -19.93 -39.46
CA THR A 69 2.92 -18.70 -39.04
C THR A 69 4.23 -18.95 -38.28
N PHE A 70 5.35 -18.52 -38.83
CA PHE A 70 6.66 -18.63 -38.17
C PHE A 70 6.87 -17.63 -37.02
N PHE A 71 6.05 -16.59 -36.96
CA PHE A 71 6.07 -15.60 -35.87
C PHE A 71 4.69 -15.02 -35.65
N ASP A 72 4.13 -15.22 -34.48
CA ASP A 72 2.86 -14.64 -34.06
C ASP A 72 2.90 -14.21 -32.58
N ASN A 73 2.44 -12.98 -32.30
CA ASN A 73 2.32 -12.45 -30.93
C ASN A 73 3.56 -12.62 -30.04
N GLY A 74 4.78 -12.61 -30.64
CA GLY A 74 6.04 -12.80 -29.95
C GLY A 74 6.43 -14.26 -29.70
N VAL A 75 5.68 -15.20 -30.28
CA VAL A 75 6.04 -16.62 -30.37
C VAL A 75 6.81 -16.85 -31.65
N TYR A 76 7.99 -17.42 -31.55
CA TYR A 76 8.83 -17.86 -32.67
C TYR A 76 8.56 -19.33 -32.92
N ILE A 77 8.25 -19.72 -34.15
CA ILE A 77 8.04 -21.12 -34.54
C ILE A 77 9.18 -21.59 -35.44
N GLN A 78 9.68 -22.77 -35.17
CA GLN A 78 10.71 -23.46 -35.94
C GLN A 78 10.22 -24.85 -36.27
N LEU A 79 10.54 -25.30 -37.47
CA LEU A 79 10.27 -26.63 -38.00
C LEU A 79 11.56 -27.40 -38.17
N PHE A 80 11.64 -28.62 -37.60
CA PHE A 80 12.82 -29.47 -37.68
C PHE A 80 12.45 -30.84 -38.21
N GLU A 81 13.41 -31.47 -38.90
CA GLU A 81 13.34 -32.89 -39.25
C GLU A 81 13.42 -33.76 -37.95
N GLU A 82 13.06 -35.02 -38.09
CA GLU A 82 13.16 -36.01 -36.99
C GLU A 82 14.59 -36.12 -36.41
N ASN A 83 15.60 -35.95 -37.24
CA ASN A 83 17.02 -35.94 -36.84
C ASN A 83 17.47 -34.66 -36.14
N GLY A 84 16.60 -33.65 -36.04
CA GLY A 84 16.89 -32.36 -35.42
C GLY A 84 17.51 -31.30 -36.36
N ALA A 85 17.56 -31.57 -37.68
CA ALA A 85 17.97 -30.55 -38.63
C ALA A 85 16.87 -29.50 -38.81
N LEU A 86 17.24 -28.21 -38.83
CA LEU A 86 16.31 -27.10 -39.04
C LEU A 86 15.85 -27.09 -40.50
N ILE A 87 14.56 -27.20 -40.72
CA ILE A 87 13.92 -27.08 -42.05
C ILE A 87 13.63 -25.60 -42.34
N SER A 88 12.94 -24.94 -41.41
CA SER A 88 12.50 -23.54 -41.58
C SER A 88 12.20 -22.89 -40.23
N GLY A 89 12.12 -21.57 -40.22
CA GLY A 89 11.83 -20.81 -39.00
C GLY A 89 13.07 -20.18 -38.39
N TYR A 90 12.85 -19.40 -37.34
CA TYR A 90 13.89 -18.57 -36.74
C TYR A 90 13.65 -18.42 -35.25
N ALA A 91 14.71 -18.39 -34.48
CA ALA A 91 14.68 -18.04 -33.05
C ALA A 91 15.69 -16.92 -32.76
N PRO A 92 15.41 -16.05 -31.76
CA PRO A 92 16.28 -14.91 -31.49
C PRO A 92 17.63 -15.27 -30.84
N TYR A 93 17.79 -16.52 -30.36
CA TYR A 93 18.99 -16.97 -29.67
C TYR A 93 19.36 -18.40 -30.05
N ASP A 94 20.64 -18.64 -30.36
CA ASP A 94 21.16 -19.94 -30.80
C ASP A 94 20.93 -21.07 -29.80
N VAL A 95 20.95 -20.76 -28.51
CA VAL A 95 20.70 -21.73 -27.43
C VAL A 95 19.31 -22.38 -27.54
N LEU A 96 18.33 -21.72 -28.19
CA LEU A 96 16.97 -22.25 -28.38
C LEU A 96 16.93 -23.38 -29.42
N TYR A 97 17.88 -23.41 -30.39
CA TYR A 97 17.98 -24.50 -31.37
C TYR A 97 18.60 -25.75 -30.78
N SER A 98 19.51 -25.61 -29.81
CA SER A 98 20.31 -26.72 -29.27
C SER A 98 19.67 -27.49 -28.12
N GLN A 99 18.48 -27.09 -27.69
CA GLN A 99 17.77 -27.80 -26.60
C GLN A 99 17.23 -29.15 -27.07
N PRO A 100 17.26 -30.20 -26.21
CA PRO A 100 16.68 -31.49 -26.55
C PRO A 100 15.18 -31.36 -26.76
N PHE A 101 14.65 -32.09 -27.76
CA PHE A 101 13.21 -32.12 -28.03
C PHE A 101 12.49 -32.94 -26.96
N THR A 102 11.35 -32.43 -26.52
CA THR A 102 10.49 -33.12 -25.53
C THR A 102 9.04 -32.91 -25.90
N ASP A 103 8.40 -33.92 -26.46
CA ASP A 103 7.01 -33.83 -26.94
C ASP A 103 6.05 -33.48 -25.82
N GLY A 104 5.24 -32.45 -26.04
CA GLY A 104 4.16 -32.03 -25.16
C GLY A 104 4.59 -31.40 -23.85
N ALA A 105 5.90 -31.14 -23.64
CA ALA A 105 6.41 -30.54 -22.43
C ALA A 105 6.93 -29.11 -22.66
N THR A 106 6.67 -28.20 -21.73
CA THR A 106 7.23 -26.87 -21.74
C THR A 106 8.55 -26.85 -20.96
N GLN A 107 9.62 -26.39 -21.59
CA GLN A 107 10.92 -26.20 -20.97
C GLN A 107 11.21 -24.71 -20.78
N GLN A 108 11.94 -24.35 -19.74
CA GLN A 108 12.41 -22.97 -19.52
C GLN A 108 13.91 -22.91 -19.79
N VAL A 109 14.32 -22.03 -20.68
CA VAL A 109 15.71 -21.83 -21.11
C VAL A 109 16.14 -20.42 -20.78
N SER A 110 17.30 -20.27 -20.16
CA SER A 110 17.93 -18.97 -19.91
C SER A 110 18.82 -18.59 -21.09
N THR A 111 18.67 -17.35 -21.59
CA THR A 111 19.46 -16.77 -22.66
C THR A 111 20.05 -15.43 -22.18
N ASP A 112 20.96 -14.84 -22.97
CA ASP A 112 21.51 -13.50 -22.67
C ASP A 112 20.42 -12.40 -22.65
N GLY A 113 19.31 -12.60 -23.37
CA GLY A 113 18.15 -11.68 -23.39
C GLY A 113 17.10 -11.96 -22.33
N GLY A 114 17.27 -12.97 -21.48
CA GLY A 114 16.34 -13.38 -20.44
C GLY A 114 15.87 -14.83 -20.55
N SER A 115 14.83 -15.17 -19.82
CA SER A 115 14.24 -16.52 -19.87
C SER A 115 13.24 -16.66 -21.01
N TYR A 116 13.28 -17.80 -21.67
CA TYR A 116 12.35 -18.21 -22.71
C TYR A 116 11.66 -19.51 -22.31
N PHE A 117 10.41 -19.66 -22.71
CA PHE A 117 9.72 -20.96 -22.69
C PHE A 117 9.79 -21.54 -24.08
N ILE A 118 10.14 -22.83 -24.18
CA ILE A 118 10.05 -23.64 -25.39
C ILE A 118 9.00 -24.70 -25.17
N TYR A 119 8.30 -25.02 -26.27
CA TYR A 119 7.31 -26.09 -26.31
C TYR A 119 7.45 -26.81 -27.64
N ASP A 120 7.65 -28.13 -27.58
CA ASP A 120 7.87 -28.99 -28.72
C ASP A 120 6.66 -29.88 -28.95
N ARG A 121 6.29 -30.05 -30.22
CA ARG A 121 5.30 -31.03 -30.63
C ARG A 121 5.85 -31.86 -31.79
N ARG A 122 5.62 -33.15 -31.68
CA ARG A 122 5.91 -34.11 -32.75
C ARG A 122 4.69 -34.26 -33.62
N VAL A 123 4.84 -33.98 -34.90
CA VAL A 123 3.76 -34.06 -35.91
C VAL A 123 4.05 -35.21 -36.84
N PRO A 124 3.21 -36.28 -36.83
CA PRO A 124 3.31 -37.35 -37.81
C PRO A 124 2.77 -36.86 -39.16
N LEU A 125 3.48 -37.17 -40.24
CA LEU A 125 3.11 -36.84 -41.61
C LEU A 125 2.50 -38.08 -42.27
N ASP A 126 1.70 -37.92 -43.33
CA ASP A 126 0.98 -39.01 -44.05
C ASP A 126 1.92 -40.04 -44.68
N ASN A 127 3.17 -39.68 -44.96
CA ASN A 127 4.19 -40.59 -45.48
C ASN A 127 4.89 -41.45 -44.42
N GLY A 128 4.46 -41.36 -43.14
CA GLY A 128 5.05 -42.04 -41.99
C GLY A 128 6.31 -41.37 -41.41
N GLN A 129 6.77 -40.27 -41.97
CA GLN A 129 7.82 -39.44 -41.38
C GLN A 129 7.24 -38.60 -40.26
N THR A 130 8.12 -38.00 -39.47
CA THR A 130 7.73 -37.10 -38.39
C THR A 130 8.59 -35.84 -38.45
N VAL A 131 7.98 -34.72 -38.11
CA VAL A 131 8.64 -33.43 -37.96
C VAL A 131 8.43 -32.90 -36.55
N TRP A 132 9.31 -32.06 -36.12
CA TRP A 132 9.14 -31.32 -34.86
C TRP A 132 8.77 -29.88 -35.12
N ILE A 133 7.72 -29.42 -34.46
CA ILE A 133 7.38 -28.01 -34.37
C ILE A 133 7.82 -27.54 -33.00
N ARG A 134 8.75 -26.60 -32.95
CA ARG A 134 9.23 -25.96 -31.76
C ARG A 134 8.72 -24.52 -31.72
N GLY A 135 8.02 -24.18 -30.67
CA GLY A 135 7.71 -22.82 -30.35
C GLY A 135 8.64 -22.25 -29.28
N ALA A 136 8.98 -20.99 -29.37
CA ALA A 136 9.75 -20.28 -28.35
C ALA A 136 9.14 -18.91 -28.06
N VAL A 137 8.94 -18.57 -26.78
CA VAL A 137 8.37 -17.28 -26.36
C VAL A 137 9.14 -16.72 -25.17
N SER A 138 9.36 -15.42 -25.13
CA SER A 138 9.95 -14.79 -23.95
C SER A 138 9.03 -14.94 -22.75
N ALA A 139 9.58 -15.35 -21.61
CA ALA A 139 8.84 -15.40 -20.35
C ALA A 139 8.30 -14.02 -19.91
N LYS A 140 8.83 -12.94 -20.50
CA LYS A 140 8.39 -11.56 -20.26
C LYS A 140 7.26 -11.10 -21.21
N ASN A 141 6.92 -11.87 -22.22
CA ASN A 141 5.93 -11.44 -23.23
C ASN A 141 4.52 -11.22 -22.62
N GLY A 142 4.12 -12.03 -21.64
CA GLY A 142 2.88 -11.83 -20.88
C GLY A 142 2.85 -10.56 -20.02
N LEU A 143 3.98 -9.84 -19.88
CA LEU A 143 4.05 -8.61 -19.07
C LEU A 143 3.43 -7.37 -19.74
N ALA A 144 3.10 -7.40 -21.02
CA ALA A 144 2.62 -6.21 -21.73
C ALA A 144 1.32 -5.66 -21.12
N GLY A 145 0.36 -6.51 -20.81
CA GLY A 145 -0.89 -6.12 -20.14
C GLY A 145 -0.71 -5.82 -18.64
N LEU A 146 0.11 -6.62 -17.97
CA LEU A 146 0.40 -6.49 -16.54
C LEU A 146 1.32 -5.31 -16.21
N SER A 147 2.14 -4.85 -17.17
CA SER A 147 2.91 -3.61 -17.02
C SER A 147 2.00 -2.37 -16.90
N ALA A 148 0.78 -2.41 -17.41
CA ALA A 148 -0.19 -1.33 -17.21
C ALA A 148 -0.70 -1.29 -15.76
N VAL A 149 -1.02 -2.45 -15.16
CA VAL A 149 -1.47 -2.55 -13.76
C VAL A 149 -0.36 -2.15 -12.79
N THR A 150 0.86 -2.63 -13.01
CA THR A 150 2.01 -2.26 -12.16
C THR A 150 2.38 -0.79 -12.30
N ARG A 151 2.31 -0.21 -13.50
CA ARG A 151 2.49 1.24 -13.71
C ARG A 151 1.41 2.06 -13.03
N ALA A 152 0.14 1.64 -13.16
CA ALA A 152 -0.96 2.29 -12.47
C ALA A 152 -0.79 2.22 -10.94
N ALA A 153 -0.39 1.08 -10.39
CA ALA A 153 -0.11 0.91 -8.97
C ALA A 153 1.06 1.79 -8.50
N PHE A 154 2.12 1.91 -9.32
CA PHE A 154 3.28 2.76 -9.00
C PHE A 154 2.93 4.24 -8.91
N ILE A 155 1.90 4.69 -9.60
CA ILE A 155 1.39 6.07 -9.52
C ILE A 155 0.32 6.20 -8.43
N ALA A 156 -0.62 5.25 -8.37
CA ALA A 156 -1.77 5.33 -7.47
C ALA A 156 -1.39 5.17 -6.00
N LEU A 157 -0.46 4.25 -5.66
CA LEU A 157 -0.08 4.01 -4.27
C LEU A 157 0.60 5.22 -3.59
N PRO A 158 1.61 5.90 -4.19
CA PRO A 158 2.16 7.11 -3.61
C PRO A 158 1.13 8.24 -3.47
N LEU A 159 0.26 8.41 -4.46
CA LEU A 159 -0.82 9.41 -4.40
C LEU A 159 -1.76 9.13 -3.23
N LEU A 160 -2.12 7.87 -3.02
CA LEU A 160 -2.97 7.45 -1.90
C LEU A 160 -2.29 7.72 -0.56
N VAL A 161 -0.98 7.48 -0.42
CA VAL A 161 -0.21 7.80 0.80
C VAL A 161 -0.22 9.30 1.07
N ILE A 162 -0.03 10.13 0.04
CA ILE A 162 -0.06 11.60 0.18
C ILE A 162 -1.44 12.06 0.65
N LEU A 163 -2.51 11.60 0.00
CA LEU A 163 -3.89 11.95 0.36
C LEU A 163 -4.25 11.47 1.77
N ALA A 164 -3.91 10.23 2.12
CA ALA A 164 -4.16 9.68 3.44
C ALA A 164 -3.37 10.41 4.53
N SER A 165 -2.10 10.76 4.27
CA SER A 165 -1.27 11.52 5.21
C SER A 165 -1.81 12.94 5.43
N ALA A 166 -2.23 13.62 4.36
CA ALA A 166 -2.86 14.93 4.45
C ALA A 166 -4.18 14.87 5.22
N GLY A 167 -5.05 13.89 4.89
CA GLY A 167 -6.32 13.65 5.58
C GLY A 167 -6.10 13.32 7.06
N GLY A 168 -5.17 12.44 7.38
CA GLY A 168 -4.81 12.08 8.75
C GLY A 168 -4.26 13.28 9.54
N TYR A 169 -3.44 14.12 8.93
CA TYR A 169 -2.96 15.35 9.56
C TYR A 169 -4.10 16.33 9.85
N LEU A 170 -5.00 16.55 8.89
CA LEU A 170 -6.16 17.44 9.06
C LEU A 170 -7.10 16.93 10.16
N LEU A 171 -7.36 15.62 10.19
CA LEU A 171 -8.18 14.99 11.21
C LEU A 171 -7.53 15.10 12.59
N ALA A 172 -6.25 14.76 12.73
CA ALA A 172 -5.51 14.91 13.99
C ALA A 172 -5.47 16.36 14.48
N ARG A 173 -5.29 17.32 13.55
CA ARG A 173 -5.32 18.74 13.87
C ARG A 173 -6.69 19.16 14.41
N ARG A 174 -7.77 18.73 13.77
CA ARG A 174 -9.15 19.08 14.17
C ARG A 174 -9.53 18.44 15.51
N SER A 175 -9.20 17.17 15.71
CA SER A 175 -9.52 16.42 16.95
C SER A 175 -8.71 16.87 18.17
N LEU A 176 -7.46 17.34 17.97
CA LEU A 176 -6.62 17.80 19.09
C LEU A 176 -6.70 19.31 19.35
N ASN A 177 -7.43 20.06 18.53
CA ASN A 177 -7.59 21.52 18.73
C ASN A 177 -8.39 21.88 19.98
N PRO A 178 -9.51 21.19 20.33
CA PRO A 178 -10.22 21.41 21.58
C PRO A 178 -9.33 21.25 22.81
N ILE A 179 -8.51 20.18 22.87
CA ILE A 179 -7.60 19.93 23.99
C ILE A 179 -6.60 21.09 24.17
N ARG A 180 -6.10 21.67 23.07
CA ARG A 180 -5.23 22.84 23.16
C ARG A 180 -5.95 24.08 23.72
N LYS A 181 -7.22 24.29 23.35
CA LYS A 181 -8.03 25.38 23.90
C LYS A 181 -8.24 25.18 25.39
N MET A 182 -8.61 23.96 25.83
CA MET A 182 -8.75 23.63 27.24
C MET A 182 -7.49 23.95 28.04
N ASN A 183 -6.34 23.45 27.55
CA ASN A 183 -5.06 23.69 28.23
C ASN A 183 -4.74 25.18 28.33
N LYS A 184 -4.94 25.93 27.26
CA LYS A 184 -4.72 27.38 27.24
C LYS A 184 -5.62 28.12 28.23
N THR A 185 -6.93 27.79 28.27
CA THR A 185 -7.86 28.40 29.24
C THR A 185 -7.52 28.02 30.68
N ALA A 186 -7.11 26.77 30.94
CA ALA A 186 -6.67 26.34 32.26
C ALA A 186 -5.38 27.08 32.68
N GLU A 187 -4.40 27.26 31.79
CA GLU A 187 -3.21 28.07 32.04
C GLU A 187 -3.58 29.55 32.34
N GLU A 188 -4.46 30.15 31.55
CA GLU A 188 -4.93 31.54 31.76
C GLU A 188 -5.60 31.72 33.11
N ILE A 189 -6.45 30.78 33.54
CA ILE A 189 -7.07 30.75 34.87
C ILE A 189 -6.00 30.67 35.96
N GLY A 190 -5.03 29.76 35.79
CA GLY A 190 -3.94 29.58 36.76
C GLY A 190 -3.06 30.81 36.92
N TYR A 191 -2.78 31.55 35.85
CA TYR A 191 -1.96 32.79 35.91
C TYR A 191 -2.77 34.01 36.37
N SER A 192 -4.01 34.16 35.91
CA SER A 192 -4.83 35.34 36.25
C SER A 192 -5.52 35.24 37.60
N GLY A 193 -5.68 34.05 38.14
CA GLY A 193 -6.52 33.80 39.34
C GLY A 193 -8.01 34.02 39.08
N ASP A 194 -8.42 34.28 37.82
CA ASP A 194 -9.82 34.51 37.46
C ASP A 194 -10.56 33.19 37.25
N LEU A 195 -11.10 32.67 38.33
CA LEU A 195 -11.89 31.44 38.34
C LEU A 195 -13.29 31.57 37.72
N SER A 196 -13.67 32.76 37.27
CA SER A 196 -14.98 32.98 36.60
C SER A 196 -14.97 32.48 35.15
N LYS A 197 -13.79 32.37 34.54
CA LYS A 197 -13.63 31.85 33.17
C LYS A 197 -14.08 30.39 33.09
N ARG A 198 -14.65 30.02 31.97
CA ARG A 198 -15.10 28.65 31.68
C ARG A 198 -14.50 28.17 30.36
N ILE A 199 -14.32 26.85 30.29
CA ILE A 199 -13.89 26.17 29.07
C ILE A 199 -15.12 26.01 28.19
N GLU A 200 -15.16 26.71 27.06
CA GLU A 200 -16.19 26.56 26.05
C GLU A 200 -15.69 25.60 24.97
N ILE A 201 -16.36 24.47 24.81
CA ILE A 201 -16.10 23.49 23.75
C ILE A 201 -17.39 23.22 23.02
N ASN A 202 -17.40 23.56 21.73
CA ASN A 202 -18.48 23.22 20.80
C ASN A 202 -18.26 21.78 20.27
N THR A 203 -18.41 20.79 21.13
CA THR A 203 -18.44 19.37 20.77
C THR A 203 -19.76 18.78 21.21
N ASN A 204 -20.39 18.00 20.35
CA ASN A 204 -21.71 17.45 20.61
C ASN A 204 -21.63 16.20 21.52
N GLY A 205 -21.39 16.39 22.83
CA GLY A 205 -21.55 15.32 23.82
C GLY A 205 -20.53 14.19 23.77
N ASP A 206 -19.35 14.42 23.17
CA ASP A 206 -18.24 13.47 23.14
C ASP A 206 -17.44 13.49 24.47
N GLU A 207 -16.44 12.63 24.61
CA GLU A 207 -15.59 12.51 25.78
C GLU A 207 -14.87 13.83 26.12
N LEU A 208 -14.63 14.69 25.11
CA LEU A 208 -14.01 16.00 25.30
C LEU A 208 -14.99 17.00 25.93
N HIS A 209 -16.27 16.90 25.60
CA HIS A 209 -17.30 17.70 26.25
C HIS A 209 -17.44 17.34 27.72
N GLN A 210 -17.49 16.04 28.04
CA GLN A 210 -17.55 15.56 29.41
C GLN A 210 -16.32 15.98 30.23
N LEU A 211 -15.12 15.97 29.61
CA LEU A 211 -13.90 16.45 30.25
C LEU A 211 -13.96 17.95 30.54
N ALA A 212 -14.49 18.75 29.59
CA ALA A 212 -14.66 20.20 29.79
C ALA A 212 -15.64 20.52 30.92
N GLU A 213 -16.75 19.80 31.01
CA GLU A 213 -17.72 19.95 32.11
C GLU A 213 -17.09 19.61 33.46
N THR A 214 -16.26 18.54 33.51
CA THR A 214 -15.52 18.17 34.73
C THR A 214 -14.60 19.29 35.19
N PHE A 215 -13.82 19.88 34.26
CA PHE A 215 -12.98 21.05 34.59
C PHE A 215 -13.79 22.25 35.03
N ASN A 216 -14.89 22.58 34.36
CA ASN A 216 -15.76 23.69 34.73
C ASN A 216 -16.38 23.51 36.12
N CYS A 217 -16.78 22.28 36.49
CA CYS A 217 -17.27 21.94 37.83
C CYS A 217 -16.15 22.12 38.89
N MET A 218 -14.91 21.70 38.55
CA MET A 218 -13.76 21.90 39.42
C MET A 218 -13.46 23.38 39.66
N PHE A 219 -13.46 24.20 38.61
CA PHE A 219 -13.26 25.66 38.72
C PHE A 219 -14.37 26.33 39.53
N ALA A 220 -15.62 25.91 39.36
CA ALA A 220 -16.73 26.43 40.18
C ALA A 220 -16.55 26.13 41.68
N ARG A 221 -16.14 24.90 42.03
CA ARG A 221 -15.82 24.54 43.41
C ARG A 221 -14.65 25.35 43.99
N LEU A 222 -13.59 25.50 43.22
CA LEU A 222 -12.45 26.33 43.61
C LEU A 222 -12.87 27.78 43.86
N GLN A 223 -13.68 28.36 42.98
CA GLN A 223 -14.22 29.71 43.10
C GLN A 223 -15.00 29.88 44.41
N THR A 224 -15.92 28.97 44.72
CA THR A 224 -16.72 29.00 45.95
C THR A 224 -15.83 28.91 47.20
N ASN A 225 -14.80 28.04 47.20
CA ASN A 225 -13.88 27.92 48.32
C ASN A 225 -13.06 29.20 48.52
N PHE A 226 -12.54 29.81 47.43
CA PHE A 226 -11.80 31.07 47.51
C PHE A 226 -12.68 32.24 48.00
N GLU A 227 -13.93 32.32 47.56
CA GLU A 227 -14.86 33.31 48.02
C GLU A 227 -15.16 33.15 49.51
N ALA A 228 -15.35 31.91 50.00
CA ALA A 228 -15.55 31.63 51.40
C ALA A 228 -14.30 31.99 52.26
N GLU A 229 -13.11 31.66 51.80
CA GLU A 229 -11.86 32.01 52.47
C GLU A 229 -11.66 33.53 52.49
N ARG A 230 -11.95 34.22 51.42
CA ARG A 230 -11.89 35.68 51.31
C ARG A 230 -12.86 36.40 52.25
N GLN A 231 -14.04 35.82 52.53
CA GLN A 231 -14.99 36.30 53.49
C GLN A 231 -14.58 36.00 54.94
N PHE A 232 -14.06 34.80 55.16
CA PHE A 232 -13.62 34.37 56.49
C PHE A 232 -12.52 35.25 57.09
N THR A 233 -11.57 35.70 56.30
CA THR A 233 -10.39 36.46 56.78
C THR A 233 -10.77 37.83 57.39
N PRO A 234 -11.64 38.67 56.75
CA PRO A 234 -12.11 39.92 57.39
C PRO A 234 -12.97 39.65 58.61
N ASP A 235 -13.93 38.67 58.53
CA ASP A 235 -14.83 38.35 59.61
C ASP A 235 -14.05 37.86 60.85
N ALA A 236 -13.11 36.95 60.68
CA ALA A 236 -12.23 36.52 61.79
C ALA A 236 -11.42 37.67 62.35
N SER A 237 -10.89 38.59 61.50
CA SER A 237 -10.16 39.75 61.94
C SER A 237 -11.02 40.72 62.75
N HIS A 238 -12.30 40.90 62.39
CA HIS A 238 -13.23 41.70 63.14
C HIS A 238 -13.63 41.06 64.47
N GLU A 239 -13.90 39.77 64.48
CA GLU A 239 -14.22 38.98 65.69
C GLU A 239 -13.07 38.90 66.70
N LEU A 240 -11.81 38.86 66.20
CA LEU A 240 -10.61 38.85 67.07
C LEU A 240 -10.23 40.24 67.59
N ARG A 241 -10.55 41.32 66.87
CA ARG A 241 -10.24 42.68 67.30
C ARG A 241 -10.92 43.06 68.61
N THR A 242 -12.15 42.66 68.76
CA THR A 242 -12.95 42.98 69.93
C THR A 242 -12.39 42.40 71.24
N PRO A 243 -12.08 41.09 71.36
CA PRO A 243 -11.49 40.53 72.57
C PRO A 243 -10.07 41.03 72.81
N VAL A 244 -9.27 41.20 71.73
CA VAL A 244 -7.88 41.74 71.88
C VAL A 244 -7.91 43.18 72.41
N SER A 245 -8.84 44.03 71.97
CA SER A 245 -9.02 45.42 72.48
C SER A 245 -9.43 45.45 73.94
N ILE A 246 -10.27 44.50 74.36
CA ILE A 246 -10.69 44.36 75.75
C ILE A 246 -9.50 43.91 76.68
N ILE A 247 -8.70 42.94 76.23
CA ILE A 247 -7.52 42.48 76.91
C ILE A 247 -6.48 43.61 77.07
N LEU A 248 -6.24 44.36 75.96
CA LEU A 248 -5.33 45.50 76.01
C LEU A 248 -5.78 46.58 76.96
N ALA A 249 -7.07 46.91 76.97
CA ALA A 249 -7.61 47.89 77.91
C ALA A 249 -7.54 47.44 79.36
N GLN A 250 -7.53 46.11 79.67
CA GLN A 250 -7.39 45.56 80.97
C GLN A 250 -5.88 45.49 81.43
N CYS A 251 -4.94 45.49 80.54
CA CYS A 251 -3.52 45.52 80.83
C CYS A 251 -2.95 46.90 81.06
N GLU A 252 -3.65 47.95 80.70
CA GLU A 252 -3.24 49.36 80.88
C GLU A 252 -3.72 49.95 82.27
N TYR A 253 -4.43 49.14 83.09
CA TYR A 253 -4.82 49.45 84.43
C TYR A 253 -3.98 48.61 85.44
#